data_e2a7a327a9c72b6fec67cd2601620911
#
_entry.id   e2a7a327a9c72b6fec67cd2601620911
#
_cell.length_a   1.000
_cell.length_b   1.000
_cell.length_c   1.000
_cell.angle_alpha   90.00
_cell.angle_beta   90.00
_cell.angle_gamma   90.00
#
_symmetry.space_group_name_H-M   'P 1'
#
loop_
_entity.id
_entity.type
_entity.pdbx_description
1 polymer ?
#
loop_
_entity_poly.entity_id
_entity_poly.type
_entity_poly.pdbx_seq_one_letter_code
_entity_poly.pdbx_strand_id
1 'polypeptide(L)'
;MLNKSFIVGAVSLCGLLGAGLVSQSALAATAAAPDLVAKYDKDSDQTLDLAEVKAAASAHFDKLDKNADGTLDAKEVQGVIGPQTFKAADPDNDGTLSKDEYLALVAKLFNKADTDHDGTLSAQELKSKTAHALKRLID
;
A
#
# COMPACT_ATOMS: atom_id res chain seq x y z
N MET A 1 -66.64 12.21 -12.31
CA MET A 1 -66.58 13.10 -13.48
C MET A 1 -65.20 12.93 -14.07
N LEU A 2 -65.07 12.08 -15.05
CA LEU A 2 -64.92 12.38 -16.48
C LEU A 2 -63.86 13.44 -16.72
N ASN A 3 -62.77 13.22 -17.46
CA ASN A 3 -62.63 12.73 -18.83
C ASN A 3 -61.17 12.49 -19.13
N LYS A 4 -60.69 11.39 -19.71
CA LYS A 4 -60.52 11.17 -21.18
C LYS A 4 -59.64 12.28 -21.83
N SER A 5 -58.58 12.04 -22.51
CA SER A 5 -58.35 11.27 -23.73
C SER A 5 -56.87 11.37 -24.13
N PHE A 6 -56.30 10.31 -24.57
CA PHE A 6 -55.79 9.98 -25.91
C PHE A 6 -55.08 11.10 -26.67
N ILE A 7 -53.82 10.78 -27.09
CA ILE A 7 -53.50 10.59 -28.52
C ILE A 7 -52.05 10.03 -28.58
N VAL A 8 -51.97 8.87 -29.01
CA VAL A 8 -51.21 8.16 -30.05
C VAL A 8 -50.49 9.08 -31.05
N GLY A 9 -49.22 8.83 -31.21
CA GLY A 9 -48.39 9.38 -32.26
C GLY A 9 -47.12 8.58 -32.39
N ALA A 10 -47.21 7.45 -33.09
CA ALA A 10 -46.08 6.74 -33.65
C ALA A 10 -45.59 7.49 -34.89
N VAL A 11 -44.32 7.49 -35.13
CA VAL A 11 -43.61 7.40 -36.41
C VAL A 11 -42.11 7.40 -36.05
N SER A 12 -41.44 6.30 -36.12
CA SER A 12 -40.80 5.70 -37.30
C SER A 12 -39.45 6.33 -37.67
N LEU A 13 -38.48 5.52 -37.52
CA LEU A 13 -37.46 5.05 -38.46
C LEU A 13 -36.18 5.88 -38.67
N CYS A 14 -35.11 5.13 -38.55
CA CYS A 14 -33.87 5.15 -39.33
C CYS A 14 -32.71 6.04 -38.87
N GLY A 15 -31.61 5.34 -38.68
CA GLY A 15 -30.24 5.84 -38.68
C GLY A 15 -29.41 5.02 -37.73
N LEU A 16 -29.08 3.90 -38.07
CA LEU A 16 -27.88 3.25 -38.58
C LEU A 16 -26.55 3.75 -37.98
N LEU A 17 -25.88 2.80 -37.30
CA LEU A 17 -24.43 2.62 -37.23
C LEU A 17 -23.61 3.65 -36.44
N GLY A 18 -23.20 3.18 -35.30
CA GLY A 18 -22.08 3.69 -34.53
C GLY A 18 -21.72 2.68 -33.47
N ALA A 19 -21.30 1.48 -33.85
CA ALA A 19 -20.69 0.53 -32.92
C ALA A 19 -19.33 1.09 -32.50
N GLY A 20 -19.35 1.92 -31.49
CA GLY A 20 -18.19 2.25 -30.70
C GLY A 20 -18.00 1.16 -29.67
N LEU A 21 -17.35 0.08 -30.05
CA LEU A 21 -16.71 -0.84 -29.11
C LEU A 21 -15.62 -0.05 -28.38
N VAL A 22 -15.97 0.51 -27.24
CA VAL A 22 -14.97 0.86 -26.24
C VAL A 22 -14.46 -0.47 -25.73
N SER A 23 -13.41 -0.94 -26.33
CA SER A 23 -12.59 -1.99 -25.76
C SER A 23 -12.06 -1.43 -24.45
N GLN A 24 -12.73 -1.74 -23.36
CA GLN A 24 -12.12 -1.72 -22.05
C GLN A 24 -11.07 -2.82 -22.10
N SER A 25 -9.86 -2.40 -22.44
CA SER A 25 -8.67 -3.19 -22.19
C SER A 25 -8.62 -3.33 -20.68
N ALA A 26 -9.14 -4.44 -20.18
CA ALA A 26 -8.81 -4.92 -18.87
C ALA A 26 -7.30 -5.13 -18.88
N LEU A 27 -6.55 -4.12 -18.41
CA LEU A 27 -5.18 -4.31 -18.00
C LEU A 27 -5.25 -5.36 -16.89
N ALA A 28 -4.86 -6.57 -17.24
CA ALA A 28 -4.60 -7.61 -16.28
C ALA A 28 -3.56 -7.06 -15.31
N ALA A 29 -4.01 -6.60 -14.16
CA ALA A 29 -3.17 -6.24 -13.05
C ALA A 29 -2.37 -7.49 -12.68
N THR A 30 -1.08 -7.45 -12.95
CA THR A 30 -0.15 -8.50 -12.55
C THR A 30 -0.08 -8.48 -11.02
N ALA A 31 -0.74 -9.43 -10.42
CA ALA A 31 -0.90 -9.57 -9.00
C ALA A 31 0.45 -9.73 -8.28
N ALA A 32 0.85 -8.74 -7.49
CA ALA A 32 1.72 -8.85 -6.30
C ALA A 32 1.83 -7.54 -5.51
N ALA A 33 1.50 -6.37 -6.09
CA ALA A 33 1.54 -5.09 -5.38
C ALA A 33 0.16 -4.60 -4.88
N PRO A 34 -0.98 -5.05 -5.43
CA PRO A 34 -2.28 -4.55 -4.98
C PRO A 34 -2.64 -4.91 -3.53
N ASP A 35 -2.03 -5.94 -2.96
CA ASP A 35 -2.35 -6.41 -1.61
C ASP A 35 -1.93 -5.42 -0.51
N LEU A 36 -0.76 -4.77 -0.64
CA LEU A 36 -0.28 -3.82 0.36
C LEU A 36 -1.06 -2.51 0.30
N VAL A 37 -1.25 -1.98 -0.89
CA VAL A 37 -2.06 -0.77 -1.10
C VAL A 37 -3.47 -1.02 -0.57
N ALA A 38 -4.16 -2.06 -1.03
CA ALA A 38 -5.51 -2.39 -0.57
C ALA A 38 -5.64 -2.57 0.97
N LYS A 39 -4.53 -2.93 1.64
CA LYS A 39 -4.52 -3.17 3.09
C LYS A 39 -4.23 -1.92 3.91
N TYR A 40 -3.38 -1.03 3.42
CA TYR A 40 -2.81 0.07 4.20
C TYR A 40 -3.15 1.47 3.65
N ASP A 41 -3.56 1.58 2.39
CA ASP A 41 -4.06 2.80 1.77
C ASP A 41 -5.41 3.20 2.42
N LYS A 42 -5.37 4.25 3.22
CA LYS A 42 -6.54 4.74 3.98
C LYS A 42 -7.31 5.83 3.26
N ASP A 43 -6.64 6.58 2.43
CA ASP A 43 -7.24 7.69 1.69
C ASP A 43 -7.69 7.31 0.28
N SER A 44 -7.39 6.07 -0.13
CA SER A 44 -7.83 5.48 -1.40
C SER A 44 -7.26 6.19 -2.64
N ASP A 45 -6.05 6.70 -2.52
CA ASP A 45 -5.32 7.34 -3.63
C ASP A 45 -4.53 6.33 -4.49
N GLN A 46 -4.54 5.04 -4.09
CA GLN A 46 -3.87 3.91 -4.75
C GLN A 46 -2.34 3.92 -4.60
N THR A 47 -1.82 4.67 -3.65
CA THR A 47 -0.42 4.70 -3.26
C THR A 47 -0.28 4.42 -1.77
N LEU A 48 0.94 4.40 -1.26
CA LEU A 48 1.20 4.36 0.18
C LEU A 48 2.08 5.53 0.56
N ASP A 49 1.59 6.40 1.39
CA ASP A 49 2.38 7.47 1.94
C ASP A 49 3.23 7.04 3.15
N LEU A 50 4.15 7.88 3.57
CA LEU A 50 5.02 7.58 4.72
C LEU A 50 4.24 7.46 6.04
N ALA A 51 3.12 8.17 6.19
CA ALA A 51 2.31 8.11 7.42
C ALA A 51 1.57 6.78 7.52
N GLU A 52 1.03 6.29 6.42
CA GLU A 52 0.38 4.99 6.32
C GLU A 52 1.35 3.84 6.58
N VAL A 53 2.53 3.91 5.95
CA VAL A 53 3.60 2.93 6.14
C VAL A 53 4.10 2.93 7.58
N LYS A 54 4.28 4.10 8.21
CA LYS A 54 4.65 4.19 9.63
C LYS A 54 3.56 3.67 10.57
N ALA A 55 2.29 3.92 10.26
CA ALA A 55 1.18 3.39 11.04
C ALA A 55 1.14 1.87 10.99
N ALA A 56 1.32 1.28 9.80
CA ALA A 56 1.43 -0.16 9.61
C ALA A 56 2.64 -0.74 10.37
N ALA A 57 3.79 -0.09 10.25
CA ALA A 57 5.02 -0.49 10.94
C ALA A 57 4.90 -0.43 12.47
N SER A 58 4.24 0.59 13.00
CA SER A 58 3.97 0.69 14.44
C SER A 58 3.11 -0.47 14.93
N ALA A 59 2.06 -0.83 14.20
CA ALA A 59 1.22 -1.97 14.54
C ALA A 59 1.97 -3.31 14.40
N HIS A 60 2.92 -3.39 13.47
CA HIS A 60 3.76 -4.57 13.31
C HIS A 60 4.81 -4.68 14.42
N PHE A 61 5.42 -3.57 14.82
CA PHE A 61 6.30 -3.49 15.99
C PHE A 61 5.63 -4.09 17.23
N ASP A 62 4.41 -3.64 17.54
CA ASP A 62 3.65 -4.12 18.69
C ASP A 62 3.32 -5.63 18.64
N LYS A 63 3.30 -6.22 17.45
CA LYS A 63 3.15 -7.69 17.27
C LYS A 63 4.46 -8.45 17.43
N LEU A 64 5.57 -7.83 17.09
CA LEU A 64 6.92 -8.41 17.22
C LEU A 64 7.40 -8.37 18.67
N ASP A 65 7.11 -7.29 19.39
CA ASP A 65 7.39 -7.10 20.80
C ASP A 65 6.49 -8.05 21.64
N LYS A 66 6.97 -9.27 21.85
CA LYS A 66 6.22 -10.33 22.53
C LYS A 66 6.30 -10.22 24.04
N ASN A 67 7.38 -9.65 24.54
CA ASN A 67 7.60 -9.46 25.95
C ASN A 67 7.04 -8.13 26.47
N ALA A 68 6.57 -7.26 25.55
CA ALA A 68 5.97 -5.95 25.80
C ALA A 68 6.89 -5.02 26.63
N ASP A 69 8.21 -5.07 26.36
CA ASP A 69 9.18 -4.19 26.97
C ASP A 69 9.38 -2.87 26.22
N GLY A 70 8.76 -2.73 25.04
CA GLY A 70 8.80 -1.53 24.21
C GLY A 70 10.01 -1.47 23.29
N THR A 71 10.79 -2.56 23.20
CA THR A 71 11.94 -2.70 22.32
C THR A 71 11.86 -4.02 21.53
N LEU A 72 12.67 -4.18 20.50
CA LEU A 72 12.76 -5.42 19.75
C LEU A 72 14.18 -5.97 19.82
N ASP A 73 14.32 -7.15 20.40
CA ASP A 73 15.60 -7.86 20.42
C ASP A 73 15.83 -8.64 19.10
N ALA A 74 17.04 -9.14 18.91
CA ALA A 74 17.41 -9.90 17.72
C ALA A 74 16.58 -11.18 17.51
N LYS A 75 15.98 -11.74 18.55
CA LYS A 75 15.11 -12.92 18.46
C LYS A 75 13.72 -12.57 17.98
N GLU A 76 13.18 -11.44 18.43
CA GLU A 76 11.86 -10.95 18.06
C GLU A 76 11.79 -10.51 16.60
N VAL A 77 12.88 -9.99 16.06
CA VAL A 77 12.98 -9.60 14.64
C VAL A 77 13.54 -10.71 13.74
N GLN A 78 13.73 -11.90 14.27
CA GLN A 78 14.27 -13.02 13.49
C GLN A 78 13.39 -13.35 12.29
N GLY A 79 13.97 -13.34 11.08
CA GLY A 79 13.24 -13.54 9.82
C GLY A 79 12.63 -12.26 9.23
N VAL A 80 12.53 -11.20 10.01
CA VAL A 80 12.04 -9.88 9.58
C VAL A 80 13.20 -8.96 9.20
N ILE A 81 14.15 -8.81 10.11
CA ILE A 81 15.34 -7.97 9.95
C ILE A 81 16.59 -8.85 10.00
N GLY A 82 17.45 -8.69 8.99
CA GLY A 82 18.75 -9.37 8.99
C GLY A 82 19.75 -8.71 9.96
N PRO A 83 20.77 -9.46 10.45
CA PRO A 83 21.68 -8.98 11.48
C PRO A 83 22.47 -7.71 11.09
N GLN A 84 22.78 -7.56 9.81
CA GLN A 84 23.45 -6.37 9.29
C GLN A 84 22.54 -5.14 9.33
N THR A 85 21.26 -5.34 9.00
CA THR A 85 20.25 -4.26 9.02
C THR A 85 19.91 -3.89 10.45
N PHE A 86 19.83 -4.87 11.34
CA PHE A 86 19.61 -4.67 12.77
C PHE A 86 20.70 -3.76 13.35
N LYS A 87 21.96 -4.14 13.16
CA LYS A 87 23.11 -3.35 13.62
C LYS A 87 23.15 -1.93 13.03
N ALA A 88 22.68 -1.75 11.80
CA ALA A 88 22.63 -0.44 11.16
C ALA A 88 21.42 0.42 11.61
N ALA A 89 20.46 -0.21 12.26
CA ALA A 89 19.28 0.43 12.82
C ALA A 89 19.37 0.69 14.33
N ASP A 90 20.39 0.12 14.99
CA ASP A 90 20.74 0.27 16.40
C ASP A 90 21.99 1.17 16.51
N PRO A 91 21.82 2.51 16.55
CA PRO A 91 22.95 3.44 16.58
C PRO A 91 23.60 3.58 17.95
N ASP A 92 22.88 3.32 19.03
CA ASP A 92 23.39 3.36 20.40
C ASP A 92 24.01 2.03 20.85
N ASN A 93 23.85 0.97 20.03
CA ASN A 93 24.40 -0.36 20.24
C ASN A 93 23.99 -0.99 21.58
N ASP A 94 22.76 -0.76 22.00
CA ASP A 94 22.19 -1.38 23.19
C ASP A 94 21.72 -2.84 22.94
N GLY A 95 21.71 -3.25 21.67
CA GLY A 95 21.36 -4.61 21.24
C GLY A 95 19.86 -4.82 21.04
N THR A 96 19.09 -3.75 21.09
CA THR A 96 17.65 -3.75 20.82
C THR A 96 17.29 -2.68 19.79
N LEU A 97 16.07 -2.66 19.33
CA LEU A 97 15.51 -1.58 18.52
C LEU A 97 14.34 -0.97 19.25
N SER A 98 14.46 0.27 19.65
CA SER A 98 13.35 1.07 20.11
C SER A 98 12.34 1.28 18.97
N LYS A 99 11.13 1.67 19.31
CA LYS A 99 10.10 1.98 18.31
C LYS A 99 10.53 3.09 17.36
N ASP A 100 11.24 4.09 17.86
CA ASP A 100 11.75 5.21 17.05
C ASP A 100 12.82 4.76 16.05
N GLU A 101 13.73 3.90 16.45
CA GLU A 101 14.76 3.32 15.58
C GLU A 101 14.14 2.43 14.50
N TYR A 102 13.17 1.62 14.89
CA TYR A 102 12.41 0.80 13.94
C TYR A 102 11.68 1.66 12.91
N LEU A 103 11.00 2.72 13.34
CA LEU A 103 10.32 3.65 12.43
C LEU A 103 11.29 4.49 11.58
N ALA A 104 12.48 4.78 12.11
CA ALA A 104 13.55 5.43 11.34
C ALA A 104 14.10 4.50 10.23
N LEU A 105 14.26 3.20 10.52
CA LEU A 105 14.60 2.20 9.52
C LEU A 105 13.53 2.10 8.43
N VAL A 106 12.26 2.10 8.83
CA VAL A 106 11.11 2.10 7.91
C VAL A 106 11.13 3.32 6.98
N ALA A 107 11.31 4.52 7.54
CA ALA A 107 11.41 5.75 6.77
C ALA A 107 12.60 5.74 5.79
N LYS A 108 13.74 5.20 6.21
CA LYS A 108 14.93 5.06 5.35
C LYS A 108 14.66 4.12 4.17
N LEU A 109 13.96 3.02 4.40
CA LEU A 109 13.61 2.09 3.33
C LEU A 109 12.51 2.65 2.42
N PHE A 110 11.56 3.40 2.97
CA PHE A 110 10.56 4.12 2.22
C PHE A 110 11.20 5.09 1.22
N ASN A 111 12.03 6.03 1.70
CA ASN A 111 12.73 7.00 0.86
C ASN A 111 13.64 6.36 -0.20
N LYS A 112 14.08 5.12 0.06
CA LYS A 112 14.91 4.36 -0.88
C LYS A 112 14.07 3.61 -1.92
N ALA A 113 12.82 3.31 -1.61
CA ALA A 113 11.86 2.67 -2.50
C ALA A 113 11.15 3.70 -3.38
N ASP A 114 10.88 4.87 -2.83
CA ASP A 114 10.40 6.07 -3.52
C ASP A 114 11.50 6.59 -4.46
N THR A 115 11.42 6.21 -5.73
CA THR A 115 12.47 6.47 -6.72
C THR A 115 12.28 7.79 -7.46
N ASP A 116 11.06 8.28 -7.56
CA ASP A 116 10.72 9.54 -8.19
C ASP A 116 10.59 10.70 -7.18
N HIS A 117 10.67 10.35 -5.87
CA HIS A 117 10.64 11.31 -4.76
C HIS A 117 9.36 12.14 -4.70
N ASP A 118 8.24 11.54 -5.05
CA ASP A 118 6.93 12.18 -4.95
C ASP A 118 6.31 12.10 -3.54
N GLY A 119 6.95 11.32 -2.64
CA GLY A 119 6.55 11.14 -1.24
C GLY A 119 5.57 9.99 -1.02
N THR A 120 5.30 9.21 -2.05
CA THR A 120 4.42 8.05 -2.00
C THR A 120 5.08 6.80 -2.59
N LEU A 121 4.52 5.63 -2.39
CA LEU A 121 4.93 4.40 -3.04
C LEU A 121 3.84 3.90 -3.97
N SER A 122 4.07 4.05 -5.24
CA SER A 122 3.22 3.51 -6.30
C SER A 122 3.30 1.98 -6.38
N ALA A 123 2.34 1.36 -7.05
CA ALA A 123 2.35 -0.08 -7.31
C ALA A 123 3.60 -0.56 -8.09
N GLN A 124 4.27 0.33 -8.83
CA GLN A 124 5.52 0.04 -9.52
C GLN A 124 6.70 -0.05 -8.55
N GLU A 125 6.83 0.92 -7.65
CA GLU A 125 7.89 1.03 -6.66
C GLU A 125 7.81 -0.08 -5.62
N LEU A 126 6.58 -0.48 -5.27
CA LEU A 126 6.32 -1.62 -4.38
C LEU A 126 6.82 -2.98 -4.91
N LYS A 127 7.19 -3.08 -6.19
CA LYS A 127 7.83 -4.27 -6.78
C LYS A 127 9.35 -4.29 -6.61
N SER A 128 9.94 -3.21 -6.12
CA SER A 128 11.39 -3.13 -5.95
C SER A 128 11.90 -4.04 -4.81
N LYS A 129 13.17 -4.41 -4.87
CA LYS A 129 13.81 -5.18 -3.79
C LYS A 129 13.78 -4.44 -2.45
N THR A 130 13.90 -3.12 -2.49
CA THR A 130 13.83 -2.27 -1.30
C THR A 130 12.43 -2.28 -0.70
N ALA A 131 11.39 -2.20 -1.53
CA ALA A 131 10.02 -2.31 -1.07
C ALA A 131 9.70 -3.69 -0.49
N HIS A 132 10.31 -4.76 -1.00
CA HIS A 132 10.18 -6.09 -0.38
C HIS A 132 10.81 -6.14 1.02
N ALA A 133 11.90 -5.41 1.28
CA ALA A 133 12.44 -5.28 2.62
C ALA A 133 11.51 -4.46 3.53
N LEU A 134 10.96 -3.36 3.00
CA LEU A 134 9.96 -2.54 3.69
C LEU A 134 8.70 -3.35 4.04
N LYS A 135 8.22 -4.16 3.10
CA LYS A 135 7.05 -5.03 3.31
C LYS A 135 7.18 -5.89 4.57
N ARG A 136 8.35 -6.47 4.83
CA ARG A 136 8.60 -7.29 6.02
C ARG A 136 8.51 -6.51 7.33
N LEU A 137 8.65 -5.20 7.28
CA LEU A 137 8.56 -4.32 8.45
C LEU A 137 7.14 -3.83 8.72
N ILE A 138 6.20 -4.09 7.84
CA ILE A 138 4.81 -3.60 7.95
C ILE A 138 3.77 -4.72 7.91
N ASP A 139 4.16 -5.93 7.53
CA ASP A 139 3.30 -7.10 7.32
C ASP A 139 3.96 -8.36 7.91
#